data_fae76fc9334ab5d01240151f10aad229
#
_entry.id   fae76fc9334ab5d01240151f10aad229
#
_cell.length_a   1.000
_cell.length_b   1.000
_cell.length_c   1.000
_cell.angle_alpha   90.00
_cell.angle_beta   90.00
_cell.angle_gamma   90.00
#
_symmetry.space_group_name_H-M   'P 1'
#
loop_
_entity.id
_entity.type
_entity.pdbx_description
1 polymer ?
#
loop_
_entity_poly.entity_id
_entity_poly.type
_entity_poly.pdbx_seq_one_letter_code
_entity_poly.pdbx_strand_id
1 'polypeptide(L)'
;MRLLRSTDLALRVLMRLAVAGGSSPTTRDVADGMDVPYTHLAKVVAELQHMGLLQARRGRGGGLTLTEQGRTASVGAVVRAFEGGGDVVDCEGPTPCPLNSACRLRGALRRAQEAFFTSLDPVTVEDIVAEPTGALLLGISRGPGPGRAW
;
A
#
# COMPACT_ATOMS: atom_id res chain seq x y z
N MET A 1 -9.96 13.01 1.50
CA MET A 1 -9.53 11.90 2.37
C MET A 1 -8.02 11.75 2.19
N ARG A 2 -7.26 11.44 3.22
CA ARG A 2 -5.81 11.22 3.15
C ARG A 2 -5.55 9.78 3.58
N LEU A 3 -4.83 9.03 2.77
CA LEU A 3 -4.46 7.66 3.10
C LEU A 3 -3.50 7.62 4.29
N LEU A 4 -3.58 6.55 5.07
CA LEU A 4 -2.60 6.25 6.11
C LEU A 4 -1.21 6.06 5.48
N ARG A 5 -0.16 6.37 6.23
CA ARG A 5 1.21 6.17 5.78
C ARG A 5 1.50 4.69 5.45
N SER A 6 0.91 3.77 6.20
CA SER A 6 1.03 2.32 5.93
C SER A 6 0.44 1.93 4.58
N THR A 7 -0.72 2.51 4.21
CA THR A 7 -1.37 2.29 2.92
C THR A 7 -0.51 2.78 1.77
N ASP A 8 -0.01 4.03 1.86
CA ASP A 8 0.90 4.59 0.86
C ASP A 8 2.15 3.72 0.68
N LEU A 9 2.79 3.30 1.78
CA LEU A 9 3.96 2.43 1.75
C LEU A 9 3.63 1.05 1.13
N ALA A 10 2.47 0.47 1.45
CA ALA A 10 2.08 -0.82 0.88
C ALA A 10 1.96 -0.77 -0.64
N LEU A 11 1.29 0.25 -1.17
CA LEU A 11 1.17 0.44 -2.62
C LEU A 11 2.54 0.65 -3.27
N ARG A 12 3.40 1.47 -2.68
CA ARG A 12 4.77 1.70 -3.20
C ARG A 12 5.63 0.44 -3.19
N VAL A 13 5.52 -0.41 -2.15
CA VAL A 13 6.22 -1.71 -2.12
C VAL A 13 5.75 -2.59 -3.26
N LEU A 14 4.44 -2.72 -3.46
CA LEU A 14 3.89 -3.52 -4.56
C LEU A 14 4.35 -3.00 -5.93
N MET A 15 4.26 -1.68 -6.16
CA MET A 15 4.73 -1.06 -7.40
C MET A 15 6.23 -1.32 -7.65
N ARG A 16 7.07 -1.16 -6.62
CA ARG A 16 8.52 -1.40 -6.74
C ARG A 16 8.82 -2.86 -7.09
N LEU A 17 8.13 -3.80 -6.44
CA LEU A 17 8.32 -5.23 -6.71
C LEU A 17 7.77 -5.63 -8.09
N ALA A 18 6.70 -4.99 -8.56
CA ALA A 18 6.13 -5.24 -9.88
C ALA A 18 7.11 -4.92 -11.02
N VAL A 19 7.95 -3.90 -10.85
CA VAL A 19 8.95 -3.49 -11.86
C VAL A 19 10.35 -4.06 -11.60
N ALA A 20 10.52 -4.88 -10.56
CA ALA A 20 11.85 -5.36 -10.14
C ALA A 20 12.56 -6.29 -11.16
N GLY A 21 11.86 -6.77 -12.20
CA GLY A 21 12.47 -7.46 -13.34
C GLY A 21 13.26 -8.72 -12.98
N GLY A 22 12.81 -9.49 -11.98
CA GLY A 22 13.50 -10.69 -11.48
C GLY A 22 14.52 -10.44 -10.37
N SER A 23 14.80 -9.21 -10.00
CA SER A 23 15.57 -8.90 -8.79
C SER A 23 14.69 -9.12 -7.55
N SER A 24 15.32 -9.53 -6.43
CA SER A 24 14.64 -9.77 -5.16
C SER A 24 15.25 -8.87 -4.09
N PRO A 25 14.86 -7.58 -4.02
CA PRO A 25 15.39 -6.67 -3.02
C PRO A 25 15.00 -7.13 -1.62
N THR A 26 15.88 -6.93 -0.65
CA THR A 26 15.55 -7.18 0.76
C THR A 26 14.60 -6.09 1.30
N THR A 27 13.94 -6.38 2.42
CA THR A 27 13.12 -5.36 3.11
C THR A 27 13.96 -4.12 3.46
N ARG A 28 15.25 -4.30 3.77
CA ARG A 28 16.17 -3.20 4.06
C ARG A 28 16.46 -2.36 2.81
N ASP A 29 16.76 -3.01 1.69
CA ASP A 29 17.00 -2.30 0.42
C ASP A 29 15.80 -1.45 0.00
N VAL A 30 14.59 -1.98 0.22
CA VAL A 30 13.36 -1.26 -0.09
C VAL A 30 13.15 -0.09 0.89
N ALA A 31 13.43 -0.29 2.19
CA ALA A 31 13.32 0.74 3.21
C ALA A 31 14.29 1.90 2.95
N ASP A 32 15.54 1.57 2.67
CA ASP A 32 16.60 2.54 2.39
C ASP A 32 16.29 3.30 1.07
N GLY A 33 15.81 2.59 0.04
CA GLY A 33 15.43 3.21 -1.23
C GLY A 33 14.22 4.13 -1.15
N MET A 34 13.37 3.97 -0.13
CA MET A 34 12.19 4.81 0.13
C MET A 34 12.41 5.87 1.21
N ASP A 35 13.59 5.90 1.83
CA ASP A 35 13.90 6.75 2.98
C ASP A 35 12.88 6.61 4.13
N VAL A 36 12.58 5.35 4.49
CA VAL A 36 11.66 5.03 5.58
C VAL A 36 12.30 4.13 6.62
N PRO A 37 11.94 4.24 7.91
CA PRO A 37 12.44 3.35 8.94
C PRO A 37 12.13 1.88 8.63
N TYR A 38 13.13 1.02 8.71
CA TYR A 38 13.00 -0.43 8.49
C TYR A 38 11.83 -1.04 9.27
N THR A 39 11.66 -0.64 10.54
CA THR A 39 10.59 -1.17 11.41
C THR A 39 9.18 -0.87 10.89
N HIS A 40 8.99 0.26 10.25
CA HIS A 40 7.70 0.61 9.63
C HIS A 40 7.48 -0.24 8.37
N LEU A 41 8.50 -0.33 7.51
CA LEU A 41 8.38 -1.13 6.29
C LEU A 41 8.21 -2.61 6.59
N ALA A 42 8.91 -3.15 7.60
CA ALA A 42 8.80 -4.55 8.00
C ALA A 42 7.36 -4.94 8.39
N LYS A 43 6.61 -4.05 9.07
CA LYS A 43 5.19 -4.26 9.39
C LYS A 43 4.33 -4.31 8.14
N VAL A 44 4.55 -3.39 7.22
CA VAL A 44 3.84 -3.34 5.93
C VAL A 44 4.12 -4.61 5.11
N VAL A 45 5.39 -5.02 5.02
CA VAL A 45 5.78 -6.24 4.32
C VAL A 45 5.13 -7.48 4.95
N ALA A 46 5.09 -7.58 6.28
CA ALA A 46 4.44 -8.69 6.97
C ALA A 46 2.93 -8.77 6.65
N GLU A 47 2.24 -7.63 6.60
CA GLU A 47 0.82 -7.59 6.23
C GLU A 47 0.59 -8.00 4.78
N LEU A 48 1.40 -7.48 3.85
CA LEU A 48 1.33 -7.88 2.44
C LEU A 48 1.63 -9.37 2.22
N GLN A 49 2.53 -9.95 3.03
CA GLN A 49 2.76 -11.40 3.04
C GLN A 49 1.57 -12.17 3.56
N HIS A 50 0.95 -11.70 4.65
CA HIS A 50 -0.27 -12.30 5.20
C HIS A 50 -1.42 -12.29 4.18
N MET A 51 -1.53 -11.24 3.38
CA MET A 51 -2.47 -11.14 2.27
C MET A 51 -2.09 -12.03 1.06
N GLY A 52 -0.92 -12.66 1.06
CA GLY A 52 -0.43 -13.49 -0.05
C GLY A 52 0.07 -12.71 -1.26
N LEU A 53 0.23 -11.39 -1.16
CA LEU A 53 0.57 -10.51 -2.29
C LEU A 53 2.07 -10.51 -2.60
N LEU A 54 2.91 -10.83 -1.63
CA LEU A 54 4.34 -11.00 -1.81
C LEU A 54 4.89 -12.16 -0.98
N GLN A 55 6.09 -12.61 -1.33
CA GLN A 55 6.85 -13.61 -0.60
C GLN A 55 8.21 -13.05 -0.19
N ALA A 56 8.68 -13.45 0.99
CA ALA A 56 10.05 -13.18 1.44
C ALA A 56 10.82 -14.50 1.53
N ARG A 57 11.95 -14.59 0.84
CA ARG A 57 12.88 -15.72 0.93
C ARG A 57 14.11 -15.30 1.72
N ARG A 58 14.52 -16.14 2.67
CA ARG A 58 15.75 -15.94 3.47
C ARG A 58 16.95 -16.52 2.76
N GLY A 59 18.14 -16.05 3.13
CA GLY A 59 19.42 -16.59 2.70
C GLY A 59 20.04 -15.89 1.49
N ARG A 60 21.15 -16.46 0.99
CA ARG A 60 21.90 -15.91 -0.15
C ARG A 60 21.03 -15.89 -1.39
N GLY A 61 20.85 -14.71 -2.01
CA GLY A 61 19.93 -14.51 -3.13
C GLY A 61 18.46 -14.45 -2.76
N GLY A 62 18.13 -14.38 -1.44
CA GLY A 62 16.79 -14.14 -0.95
C GLY A 62 16.40 -12.67 -1.05
N GLY A 63 15.14 -12.38 -0.73
CA GLY A 63 14.55 -11.04 -0.77
C GLY A 63 13.05 -11.11 -0.96
N LEU A 64 12.46 -10.00 -1.34
CA LEU A 64 11.02 -9.86 -1.59
C LEU A 64 10.71 -10.09 -3.07
N THR A 65 9.67 -10.86 -3.33
CA THR A 65 9.13 -11.07 -4.68
C THR A 65 7.62 -10.91 -4.67
N LEU A 66 7.10 -10.25 -5.71
CA LEU A 66 5.66 -10.15 -5.91
C LEU A 66 5.12 -11.51 -6.37
N THR A 67 3.98 -11.94 -5.79
CA THR A 67 3.29 -13.15 -6.25
C THR A 67 2.44 -12.82 -7.49
N GLU A 68 1.95 -13.86 -8.17
CA GLU A 68 0.98 -13.66 -9.26
C GLU A 68 -0.30 -13.00 -8.74
N GLN A 69 -0.78 -13.44 -7.56
CA GLN A 69 -1.90 -12.80 -6.87
C GLN A 69 -1.59 -11.32 -6.54
N GLY A 70 -0.35 -10.99 -6.15
CA GLY A 70 0.06 -9.62 -5.88
C GLY A 70 0.08 -8.75 -7.13
N ARG A 71 0.44 -9.32 -8.28
CA ARG A 71 0.47 -8.62 -9.57
C ARG A 71 -0.93 -8.19 -10.01
N THR A 72 -1.90 -9.07 -9.86
CA THR A 72 -3.31 -8.85 -10.25
C THR A 72 -4.18 -8.34 -9.08
N ALA A 73 -3.58 -8.04 -7.93
CA ALA A 73 -4.31 -7.56 -6.77
C ALA A 73 -5.01 -6.24 -7.05
N SER A 74 -6.26 -6.14 -6.60
CA SER A 74 -7.03 -4.90 -6.61
C SER A 74 -6.41 -3.86 -5.68
N VAL A 75 -6.16 -2.67 -6.19
CA VAL A 75 -5.71 -1.51 -5.40
C VAL A 75 -6.74 -1.17 -4.32
N GLY A 76 -8.04 -1.24 -4.66
CA GLY A 76 -9.13 -1.03 -3.71
C GLY A 76 -9.09 -2.02 -2.55
N ALA A 77 -8.85 -3.31 -2.82
CA ALA A 77 -8.73 -4.34 -1.77
C ALA A 77 -7.53 -4.09 -0.84
N VAL A 78 -6.37 -3.70 -1.41
CA VAL A 78 -5.19 -3.33 -0.61
C VAL A 78 -5.47 -2.12 0.26
N VAL A 79 -6.07 -1.07 -0.30
CA VAL A 79 -6.40 0.16 0.44
C VAL A 79 -7.37 -0.15 1.58
N ARG A 80 -8.44 -0.92 1.35
CA ARG A 80 -9.38 -1.33 2.41
C ARG A 80 -8.68 -2.07 3.56
N ALA A 81 -7.78 -2.99 3.24
CA ALA A 81 -7.06 -3.78 4.24
C ALA A 81 -6.20 -2.91 5.16
N PHE A 82 -5.52 -1.91 4.60
CA PHE A 82 -4.61 -1.04 5.35
C PHE A 82 -5.32 0.15 6.04
N GLU A 83 -6.39 0.69 5.46
CA GLU A 83 -7.19 1.77 6.09
C GLU A 83 -8.07 1.22 7.22
N GLY A 84 -8.39 -0.08 7.19
CA GLY A 84 -9.29 -0.71 8.15
C GLY A 84 -10.77 -0.38 7.90
N GLY A 85 -11.65 -1.04 8.66
CA GLY A 85 -13.10 -0.87 8.56
C GLY A 85 -13.67 0.30 9.36
N GLY A 86 -12.83 1.25 9.80
CA GLY A 86 -13.27 2.39 10.62
C GLY A 86 -14.05 3.44 9.82
N ASP A 87 -14.95 4.15 10.50
CA ASP A 87 -15.62 5.32 9.94
C ASP A 87 -14.61 6.48 9.75
N VAL A 88 -14.85 7.32 8.75
CA VAL A 88 -14.09 8.56 8.50
C VAL A 88 -14.08 9.50 9.72
N VAL A 89 -15.09 9.38 10.58
CA VAL A 89 -15.26 10.17 11.81
C VAL A 89 -15.39 9.24 13.00
N ASP A 90 -14.70 9.58 14.09
CA ASP A 90 -14.81 8.86 15.37
C ASP A 90 -16.04 9.33 16.11
N CYS A 91 -17.16 8.62 15.93
CA CYS A 91 -18.43 8.89 16.63
C CYS A 91 -18.61 8.04 17.89
N GLU A 92 -17.75 7.04 18.14
CA GLU A 92 -17.88 6.05 19.21
C GLU A 92 -16.69 6.10 20.20
N GLY A 93 -15.82 7.10 20.07
CA GLY A 93 -14.64 7.28 20.93
C GLY A 93 -14.98 7.55 22.40
N PRO A 94 -13.98 7.88 23.23
CA PRO A 94 -14.13 8.11 24.67
C PRO A 94 -15.21 9.13 25.05
N THR A 95 -15.52 10.05 24.14
CA THR A 95 -16.64 11.00 24.27
C THR A 95 -17.57 10.80 23.07
N PRO A 96 -18.54 9.88 23.17
CA PRO A 96 -19.41 9.54 22.05
C PRO A 96 -20.21 10.77 21.54
N CYS A 97 -20.34 10.84 20.21
CA CYS A 97 -21.13 11.90 19.60
C CYS A 97 -22.62 11.73 19.95
N PRO A 98 -23.31 12.75 20.48
CA PRO A 98 -24.72 12.65 20.86
C PRO A 98 -25.66 12.37 19.67
N LEU A 99 -25.21 12.57 18.42
CA LEU A 99 -25.96 12.28 17.19
C LEU A 99 -25.70 10.89 16.62
N ASN A 100 -24.86 10.06 17.26
CA ASN A 100 -24.39 8.81 16.72
C ASN A 100 -25.49 7.88 16.18
N SER A 101 -26.64 7.80 16.86
CA SER A 101 -27.75 6.90 16.51
C SER A 101 -28.55 7.33 15.28
N ALA A 102 -28.52 8.61 14.88
CA ALA A 102 -29.39 9.16 13.83
C ALA A 102 -28.69 10.19 12.92
N CYS A 103 -27.35 10.16 12.88
CA CYS A 103 -26.57 11.15 12.14
C CYS A 103 -26.58 10.90 10.63
N ARG A 104 -27.25 11.79 9.87
CA ARG A 104 -27.24 11.73 8.40
C ARG A 104 -25.86 12.00 7.80
N LEU A 105 -25.04 12.83 8.46
CA LEU A 105 -23.67 13.12 8.01
C LEU A 105 -22.79 11.86 8.08
N ARG A 106 -22.87 11.08 9.17
CA ARG A 106 -22.13 9.81 9.29
C ARG A 106 -22.46 8.87 8.12
N GLY A 107 -23.76 8.73 7.80
CA GLY A 107 -24.21 7.92 6.66
C GLY A 107 -23.70 8.45 5.31
N ALA A 108 -23.65 9.76 5.11
CA ALA A 108 -23.10 10.36 3.90
C ALA A 108 -21.60 10.12 3.77
N LEU A 109 -20.83 10.27 4.85
CA LEU A 109 -19.39 10.02 4.87
C LEU A 109 -19.04 8.55 4.61
N ARG A 110 -19.81 7.61 5.18
CA ARG A 110 -19.64 6.17 4.89
C ARG A 110 -19.86 5.86 3.42
N ARG A 111 -20.92 6.41 2.79
CA ARG A 111 -21.14 6.22 1.34
C ARG A 111 -20.02 6.82 0.51
N ALA A 112 -19.50 7.98 0.88
CA ALA A 112 -18.37 8.61 0.19
C ALA A 112 -17.10 7.77 0.31
N GLN A 113 -16.80 7.22 1.49
CA GLN A 113 -15.69 6.32 1.73
C GLN A 113 -15.82 5.05 0.88
N GLU A 114 -17.01 4.44 0.87
CA GLU A 114 -17.26 3.24 0.09
C GLU A 114 -17.15 3.50 -1.42
N ALA A 115 -17.66 4.63 -1.90
CA ALA A 115 -17.48 5.04 -3.29
C ALA A 115 -16.00 5.24 -3.67
N PHE A 116 -15.19 5.79 -2.75
CA PHE A 116 -13.75 5.89 -2.94
C PHE A 116 -13.09 4.52 -3.13
N PHE A 117 -13.37 3.56 -2.25
CA PHE A 117 -12.81 2.22 -2.37
C PHE A 117 -13.30 1.52 -3.65
N THR A 118 -14.60 1.59 -3.93
CA THR A 118 -15.20 0.97 -5.11
C THR A 118 -14.61 1.51 -6.41
N SER A 119 -14.23 2.78 -6.45
CA SER A 119 -13.56 3.36 -7.62
C SER A 119 -12.16 2.78 -7.87
N LEU A 120 -11.52 2.23 -6.83
CA LEU A 120 -10.21 1.60 -6.91
C LEU A 120 -10.27 0.08 -7.11
N ASP A 121 -11.43 -0.55 -6.88
CA ASP A 121 -11.59 -2.00 -6.98
C ASP A 121 -11.21 -2.57 -8.37
N PRO A 122 -11.53 -1.92 -9.51
CA PRO A 122 -11.14 -2.43 -10.83
C PRO A 122 -9.67 -2.18 -11.18
N VAL A 123 -8.96 -1.34 -10.41
CA VAL A 123 -7.55 -0.99 -10.68
C VAL A 123 -6.64 -2.03 -10.06
N THR A 124 -5.75 -2.62 -10.84
CA THR A 124 -4.79 -3.63 -10.38
C THR A 124 -3.40 -3.03 -10.09
N VAL A 125 -2.56 -3.79 -9.39
CA VAL A 125 -1.13 -3.43 -9.22
C VAL A 125 -0.43 -3.33 -10.57
N GLU A 126 -0.77 -4.19 -11.52
CA GLU A 126 -0.22 -4.15 -12.88
C GLU A 126 -0.62 -2.87 -13.62
N ASP A 127 -1.86 -2.41 -13.48
CA ASP A 127 -2.34 -1.17 -14.09
C ASP A 127 -1.58 0.06 -13.58
N ILE A 128 -1.31 0.13 -12.27
CA ILE A 128 -0.63 1.31 -11.70
C ILE A 128 0.87 1.39 -12.00
N VAL A 129 1.47 0.31 -12.52
CA VAL A 129 2.85 0.30 -13.01
C VAL A 129 2.96 0.28 -14.53
N ALA A 130 1.83 0.34 -15.25
CA ALA A 130 1.83 0.52 -16.70
C ALA A 130 2.53 1.84 -17.08
N GLU A 131 2.94 1.95 -18.35
CA GLU A 131 3.59 3.17 -18.84
C GLU A 131 2.72 4.43 -18.62
N PRO A 132 3.32 5.56 -18.24
CA PRO A 132 4.78 5.81 -18.07
C PRO A 132 5.35 5.48 -16.68
N THR A 133 4.52 5.04 -15.72
CA THR A 133 4.92 4.86 -14.31
C THR A 133 6.03 3.85 -14.15
N GLY A 134 5.95 2.71 -14.83
CA GLY A 134 6.94 1.64 -14.75
C GLY A 134 8.34 2.10 -15.18
N ALA A 135 8.45 2.83 -16.29
CA ALA A 135 9.72 3.37 -16.76
C ALA A 135 10.34 4.36 -15.75
N LEU A 136 9.51 5.21 -15.15
CA LEU A 136 9.96 6.16 -14.13
C LEU A 136 10.47 5.45 -12.87
N LEU A 137 9.76 4.43 -12.40
CA LEU A 137 10.15 3.60 -11.26
C LEU A 137 11.50 2.90 -11.49
N LEU A 138 11.72 2.35 -12.70
CA LEU A 138 12.99 1.75 -13.08
C LEU A 138 14.13 2.77 -13.12
N GLY A 139 13.87 3.97 -13.59
CA GLY A 139 14.83 5.09 -13.59
C GLY A 139 15.27 5.48 -12.18
N ILE A 140 14.34 5.55 -11.24
CA ILE A 140 14.62 5.87 -9.82
C ILE A 140 15.40 4.73 -9.16
N SER A 141 15.09 3.48 -9.47
CA SER A 141 15.73 2.30 -8.86
C SER A 141 17.19 2.09 -9.30
N ARG A 142 17.60 2.65 -10.43
CA ARG A 142 18.95 2.50 -11.01
C ARG A 142 19.90 3.67 -10.71
N GLY A 143 19.43 4.76 -10.12
CA GLY A 143 20.25 5.94 -9.85
C GLY A 143 21.05 5.81 -8.56
N PRO A 144 22.39 5.98 -8.59
CA PRO A 144 23.15 6.27 -7.39
C PRO A 144 22.94 7.74 -7.04
N GLY A 145 22.27 8.05 -5.95
CA GLY A 145 22.21 9.42 -5.50
C GLY A 145 21.47 9.59 -4.18
N PRO A 146 22.14 10.12 -3.13
CA PRO A 146 21.45 10.56 -1.94
C PRO A 146 20.56 11.76 -2.31
N GLY A 147 19.26 11.67 -2.04
CA GLY A 147 18.39 12.84 -2.05
C GLY A 147 17.19 12.83 -2.98
N ARG A 148 16.78 11.72 -3.57
CA ARG A 148 15.45 11.64 -4.20
C ARG A 148 14.55 10.76 -3.35
N ALA A 149 13.93 11.40 -2.35
CA ALA A 149 12.82 10.81 -1.63
C ALA A 149 11.64 10.54 -2.60
N TRP A 150 11.02 9.40 -2.44
CA TRP A 150 9.76 9.04 -3.06
C TRP A 150 8.61 9.88 -2.51
#